data_cc570ab4f86ead75ba7dce7390f869c8
#
_entry.id   cc570ab4f86ead75ba7dce7390f869c8
#
_cell.length_a   1.000
_cell.length_b   1.000
_cell.length_c   1.000
_cell.angle_alpha   90.00
_cell.angle_beta   90.00
_cell.angle_gamma   90.00
#
_symmetry.space_group_name_H-M   'P 1'
#
loop_
_entity.id
_entity.type
_entity.pdbx_description
1 polymer ?
#
loop_
_entity_poly.entity_id
_entity_poly.type
_entity_poly.pdbx_seq_one_letter_code
_entity_poly.pdbx_strand_id
1 'polypeptide(L)'
;MNKYLPDSTIRPFLFHYGPSPLYQELYRENQELKIKVAQLEEAVKQLQEQLQSTHKDSSNSSKPPSSDFPKRNRSLRRKSGKKSGGQIGHMGKTRPLTDNPDETFDCRPETCSGCGKCLTGSQGVICGKEQVIDIPPVTPVITQYNQIEVICVCGVKNTGVLPHGASGVIRIGEHIRSFVSYLNVTHHMPYDRLTILFSDLLHITVSEGSINTILSEAGDKGLPVYQHIQSMVNTGSYRGSDETGVRVMGKTWWEWVWQNTKASYYVIDPSRGYGVVEKEMPDIYYGVHLADCWSAQNKTKATKHQLCHEHFKRDFDFLIETQKSTWAYQMYCYICKCRKARAALWLLPEAIRKQGIAWYHKKLDRLLAIPVATKKEKTLRKRFLKHRDKILTFMDYGDVPPDNNSTEQAIRQSKVKMKVSGGFRSEQGARNYAILLSIIETCKKQHLNILQAIQDMLRGVDISAQFTT
;
A
#
# COMPACT_ATOMS: atom_id res chain seq x y z
N MET A 1 52.61 -7.97 7.46
CA MET A 1 53.88 -8.41 8.08
C MET A 1 54.96 -7.45 7.68
N ASN A 2 55.30 -6.48 8.49
CA ASN A 2 56.53 -5.74 8.37
C ASN A 2 57.03 -5.46 9.82
N LYS A 3 57.95 -6.32 10.24
CA LYS A 3 58.71 -6.15 11.45
C LYS A 3 59.83 -5.14 11.16
N TYR A 4 59.75 -3.95 11.72
CA TYR A 4 60.92 -3.14 12.01
C TYR A 4 60.86 -2.77 13.51
N LEU A 5 61.56 -3.54 14.30
CA LEU A 5 61.94 -3.18 15.66
C LEU A 5 62.93 -2.01 15.61
N PRO A 6 62.79 -0.97 16.39
CA PRO A 6 63.82 0.05 16.50
C PRO A 6 65.00 -0.54 17.28
N ASP A 7 66.12 -0.56 16.63
CA ASP A 7 67.40 -0.98 17.23
C ASP A 7 67.72 -0.06 18.40
N SER A 8 67.75 -0.63 19.61
CA SER A 8 68.04 0.07 20.87
C SER A 8 69.52 0.39 21.07
N THR A 9 70.37 0.10 20.08
CA THR A 9 71.84 0.23 20.20
C THR A 9 72.42 1.56 19.72
N ILE A 10 71.61 2.50 19.19
CA ILE A 10 72.13 3.81 18.68
C ILE A 10 71.94 4.97 19.70
N ARG A 11 71.51 4.71 20.92
CA ARG A 11 71.27 5.77 21.91
C ARG A 11 72.46 6.40 22.63
N PRO A 12 73.74 5.91 22.69
CA PRO A 12 74.77 6.56 23.44
C PRO A 12 75.49 7.71 22.73
N PHE A 13 75.42 7.84 21.40
CA PHE A 13 76.30 8.80 20.68
C PHE A 13 75.64 10.15 20.31
N LEU A 14 74.37 10.38 20.57
CA LEU A 14 73.74 11.62 20.18
C LEU A 14 73.59 12.71 21.26
N PHE A 15 74.16 12.47 22.44
CA PHE A 15 73.93 13.39 23.57
C PHE A 15 74.94 14.54 23.68
N HIS A 16 75.91 14.69 22.79
CA HIS A 16 76.95 15.77 22.88
C HIS A 16 76.80 16.85 21.81
N TYR A 17 75.98 16.68 20.80
CA TYR A 17 75.62 17.73 19.87
C TYR A 17 74.10 17.69 19.70
N GLY A 18 73.41 18.79 20.03
CA GLY A 18 71.99 18.89 19.79
C GLY A 18 71.67 18.48 18.37
N PRO A 19 70.39 18.03 18.06
CA PRO A 19 70.04 17.50 16.76
C PRO A 19 70.40 18.48 15.65
N SER A 20 71.15 18.00 14.64
CA SER A 20 71.60 18.84 13.54
C SER A 20 70.44 19.63 12.89
N PRO A 21 70.72 20.83 12.35
CA PRO A 21 69.70 21.61 11.68
C PRO A 21 68.89 20.80 10.65
N LEU A 22 69.56 19.93 9.90
CA LEU A 22 68.94 19.01 8.93
C LEU A 22 68.01 18.00 9.62
N TYR A 23 68.34 17.48 10.78
CA TYR A 23 67.49 16.58 11.56
C TYR A 23 66.21 17.29 12.04
N GLN A 24 66.35 18.54 12.49
CA GLN A 24 65.18 19.33 12.92
C GLN A 24 64.26 19.68 11.74
N GLU A 25 64.80 19.94 10.57
CA GLU A 25 64.04 20.20 9.35
C GLU A 25 63.31 18.93 8.90
N LEU A 26 63.97 17.80 8.78
CA LEU A 26 63.39 16.50 8.47
C LEU A 26 62.31 16.08 9.49
N TYR A 27 62.53 16.34 10.77
CA TYR A 27 61.56 16.07 11.81
C TYR A 27 60.31 16.94 11.63
N ARG A 28 60.44 18.23 11.29
CA ARG A 28 59.36 19.16 11.01
C ARG A 28 58.55 18.69 9.78
N GLU A 29 59.25 18.42 8.67
CA GLU A 29 58.60 17.88 7.47
C GLU A 29 57.84 16.58 7.74
N ASN A 30 58.41 15.69 8.54
CA ASN A 30 57.77 14.43 8.92
C ASN A 30 56.50 14.68 9.76
N GLN A 31 56.49 15.67 10.65
CA GLN A 31 55.29 16.07 11.38
C GLN A 31 54.21 16.69 10.46
N GLU A 32 54.61 17.55 9.51
CA GLU A 32 53.73 18.14 8.53
C GLU A 32 53.12 17.07 7.59
N LEU A 33 53.92 16.10 7.14
CA LEU A 33 53.44 14.98 6.35
C LEU A 33 52.46 14.11 7.13
N LYS A 34 52.71 13.83 8.41
CA LYS A 34 51.77 13.10 9.27
C LYS A 34 50.44 13.81 9.39
N ILE A 35 50.44 15.16 9.54
CA ILE A 35 49.23 15.96 9.58
C ILE A 35 48.49 15.90 8.23
N LYS A 36 49.23 16.03 7.12
CA LYS A 36 48.64 15.93 5.77
C LYS A 36 48.04 14.54 5.50
N VAL A 37 48.72 13.47 5.92
CA VAL A 37 48.22 12.09 5.81
C VAL A 37 46.91 11.94 6.59
N ALA A 38 46.84 12.39 7.85
CA ALA A 38 45.65 12.34 8.66
C ALA A 38 44.47 13.13 8.04
N GLN A 39 44.75 14.31 7.44
CA GLN A 39 43.75 15.11 6.73
C GLN A 39 43.23 14.39 5.46
N LEU A 40 44.15 13.78 4.70
CA LEU A 40 43.76 13.01 3.50
C LEU A 40 42.95 11.75 3.86
N GLU A 41 43.35 11.05 4.92
CA GLU A 41 42.57 9.90 5.42
C GLU A 41 41.14 10.29 5.83
N GLU A 42 40.96 11.42 6.52
CA GLU A 42 39.62 11.92 6.87
C GLU A 42 38.85 12.37 5.64
N ALA A 43 39.50 13.04 4.66
CA ALA A 43 38.85 13.42 3.39
C ALA A 43 38.43 12.19 2.58
N VAL A 44 39.29 11.18 2.46
CA VAL A 44 38.94 9.89 1.79
C VAL A 44 37.77 9.23 2.49
N LYS A 45 37.72 9.21 3.82
CA LYS A 45 36.60 8.67 4.59
C LYS A 45 35.32 9.44 4.34
N GLN A 46 35.38 10.77 4.29
CA GLN A 46 34.20 11.60 3.96
C GLN A 46 33.71 11.34 2.54
N LEU A 47 34.61 11.26 1.57
CA LEU A 47 34.25 10.92 0.18
C LEU A 47 33.67 9.52 0.06
N GLN A 48 34.20 8.54 0.78
CA GLN A 48 33.62 7.19 0.84
C GLN A 48 32.22 7.19 1.46
N GLU A 49 31.97 7.98 2.53
CA GLU A 49 30.64 8.14 3.11
C GLU A 49 29.66 8.83 2.15
N GLN A 50 30.11 9.83 1.38
CA GLN A 50 29.31 10.48 0.34
C GLN A 50 28.98 9.48 -0.80
N LEU A 51 29.95 8.75 -1.31
CA LEU A 51 29.77 7.74 -2.33
C LEU A 51 28.75 6.66 -1.87
N GLN A 52 28.88 6.18 -0.64
CA GLN A 52 27.93 5.24 -0.05
C GLN A 52 26.50 5.81 0.05
N SER A 53 26.35 7.13 0.24
CA SER A 53 25.03 7.76 0.28
C SER A 53 24.33 7.75 -1.09
N THR A 54 25.11 7.76 -2.18
CA THR A 54 24.58 7.67 -3.55
C THR A 54 24.09 6.26 -3.91
N HIS A 55 24.53 5.22 -3.19
CA HIS A 55 24.08 3.84 -3.37
C HIS A 55 22.75 3.52 -2.67
N LYS A 56 22.11 4.49 -1.99
CA LYS A 56 20.78 4.31 -1.41
C LYS A 56 19.70 4.35 -2.49
N ASP A 57 19.05 3.22 -2.74
CA ASP A 57 17.87 3.10 -3.60
C ASP A 57 16.68 2.48 -2.85
N SER A 58 15.57 2.25 -3.53
CA SER A 58 14.36 1.64 -2.96
C SER A 58 14.52 0.18 -2.57
N SER A 59 15.57 -0.50 -3.00
CA SER A 59 15.82 -1.91 -2.65
C SER A 59 16.54 -2.05 -1.31
N ASN A 60 17.36 -1.06 -0.93
CA ASN A 60 18.19 -1.09 0.27
C ASN A 60 17.95 0.07 1.24
N SER A 61 16.90 0.85 1.04
CA SER A 61 16.51 1.96 1.91
C SER A 61 15.00 2.20 1.88
N SER A 62 14.50 3.06 2.78
CA SER A 62 13.10 3.51 2.78
C SER A 62 12.78 4.55 1.71
N LYS A 63 13.66 4.80 0.75
CA LYS A 63 13.38 5.69 -0.39
C LYS A 63 12.29 5.08 -1.26
N PRO A 64 11.31 5.88 -1.71
CA PRO A 64 10.32 5.39 -2.66
C PRO A 64 10.97 5.08 -4.02
N PRO A 65 10.53 4.04 -4.77
CA PRO A 65 11.07 3.70 -6.09
C PRO A 65 11.08 4.87 -7.09
N SER A 66 10.22 5.87 -6.89
CA SER A 66 10.16 7.07 -7.72
C SER A 66 11.36 8.00 -7.54
N SER A 67 12.14 7.84 -6.47
CA SER A 67 13.35 8.64 -6.19
C SER A 67 14.65 7.93 -6.61
N ASP A 68 14.58 6.74 -7.18
CA ASP A 68 15.76 6.03 -7.69
C ASP A 68 16.30 6.71 -8.95
N PHE A 69 17.61 6.95 -8.98
CA PHE A 69 18.28 7.45 -10.17
C PHE A 69 19.57 6.65 -10.44
N PRO A 70 19.80 6.15 -11.65
CA PRO A 70 18.87 6.09 -12.78
C PRO A 70 17.64 5.22 -12.48
N LYS A 71 16.48 5.59 -13.03
CA LYS A 71 15.23 4.81 -12.85
C LYS A 71 15.45 3.39 -13.37
N ARG A 72 15.68 2.47 -12.46
CA ARG A 72 15.82 1.06 -12.81
C ARG A 72 14.42 0.44 -12.88
N ASN A 73 14.00 0.02 -14.07
CA ASN A 73 12.84 -0.86 -14.25
C ASN A 73 13.16 -2.25 -13.65
N ARG A 74 13.35 -2.33 -12.34
CA ARG A 74 13.57 -3.60 -11.67
C ARG A 74 12.24 -4.14 -11.18
N SER A 75 11.78 -5.22 -11.80
CA SER A 75 10.86 -6.12 -11.14
C SER A 75 11.49 -6.56 -9.82
N LEU A 76 10.82 -6.29 -8.68
CA LEU A 76 11.26 -6.77 -7.36
C LEU A 76 11.20 -8.31 -7.25
N ARG A 77 10.70 -8.99 -8.28
CA ARG A 77 10.71 -10.45 -8.36
C ARG A 77 12.10 -10.92 -8.75
N ARG A 78 12.76 -11.68 -7.87
CA ARG A 78 13.95 -12.43 -8.24
C ARG A 78 13.60 -13.33 -9.44
N LYS A 79 14.45 -13.32 -10.48
CA LYS A 79 14.30 -14.25 -11.61
C LYS A 79 14.32 -15.67 -11.03
N SER A 80 13.20 -16.36 -11.13
CA SER A 80 13.06 -17.72 -10.60
C SER A 80 13.75 -18.78 -11.46
N GLY A 81 14.32 -18.42 -12.62
CA GLY A 81 14.85 -19.35 -13.61
C GLY A 81 13.77 -20.17 -14.32
N LYS A 82 12.52 -20.05 -13.94
CA LYS A 82 11.39 -20.77 -14.54
C LYS A 82 10.87 -20.03 -15.77
N LYS A 83 10.38 -20.78 -16.76
CA LYS A 83 9.72 -20.20 -17.95
C LYS A 83 8.47 -19.42 -17.52
N SER A 84 8.14 -18.35 -18.25
CA SER A 84 6.87 -17.65 -18.08
C SER A 84 5.70 -18.56 -18.49
N GLY A 85 4.60 -18.56 -17.72
CA GLY A 85 3.42 -19.40 -17.95
C GLY A 85 3.27 -20.52 -16.93
N GLY A 86 2.37 -21.44 -17.19
CA GLY A 86 2.12 -22.61 -16.35
C GLY A 86 3.36 -23.50 -16.24
N GLN A 87 3.70 -23.90 -15.01
CA GLN A 87 4.83 -24.81 -14.76
C GLN A 87 4.39 -26.26 -14.99
N ILE A 88 5.34 -27.17 -15.19
CA ILE A 88 5.04 -28.62 -15.28
C ILE A 88 4.26 -29.05 -14.04
N GLY A 89 3.12 -29.71 -14.24
CA GLY A 89 2.20 -30.11 -13.17
C GLY A 89 1.15 -29.05 -12.78
N HIS A 90 1.14 -27.86 -13.42
CA HIS A 90 0.05 -26.93 -13.25
C HIS A 90 -1.20 -27.41 -13.98
N MET A 91 -2.22 -27.79 -13.24
CA MET A 91 -3.54 -28.09 -13.80
C MET A 91 -4.16 -26.79 -14.34
N GLY A 92 -4.30 -26.70 -15.66
CA GLY A 92 -4.99 -25.59 -16.31
C GLY A 92 -6.42 -25.51 -15.77
N LYS A 93 -6.88 -24.32 -15.39
CA LYS A 93 -8.28 -24.07 -15.05
C LYS A 93 -9.01 -23.67 -16.34
N THR A 94 -9.66 -24.61 -16.99
CA THR A 94 -10.60 -24.33 -18.08
C THR A 94 -11.95 -23.98 -17.47
N ARG A 95 -12.65 -23.01 -18.05
CA ARG A 95 -14.02 -22.66 -17.63
C ARG A 95 -14.92 -23.84 -17.96
N PRO A 96 -15.71 -24.38 -17.01
CA PRO A 96 -16.67 -25.42 -17.33
C PRO A 96 -17.81 -24.85 -18.18
N LEU A 97 -18.41 -25.69 -19.01
CA LEU A 97 -19.66 -25.38 -19.69
C LEU A 97 -20.75 -25.16 -18.64
N THR A 98 -21.68 -24.25 -18.90
CA THR A 98 -22.89 -24.13 -18.10
C THR A 98 -23.93 -25.18 -18.56
N ASP A 99 -24.65 -25.75 -17.59
CA ASP A 99 -25.71 -26.70 -17.87
C ASP A 99 -27.00 -26.00 -18.37
N ASN A 100 -27.13 -24.71 -18.04
CA ASN A 100 -28.28 -23.88 -18.42
C ASN A 100 -27.83 -22.68 -19.27
N PRO A 101 -27.59 -22.84 -20.57
CA PRO A 101 -27.34 -21.72 -21.46
C PRO A 101 -28.67 -20.93 -21.70
N ASP A 102 -28.54 -19.60 -21.91
CA ASP A 102 -29.68 -18.73 -22.19
C ASP A 102 -30.35 -19.09 -23.54
N GLU A 103 -29.55 -19.46 -24.53
CA GLU A 103 -30.01 -19.88 -25.87
C GLU A 103 -29.23 -21.12 -26.33
N THR A 104 -29.91 -21.97 -27.12
CA THR A 104 -29.30 -23.17 -27.70
C THR A 104 -29.69 -23.28 -29.18
N PHE A 105 -28.67 -23.44 -30.02
CA PHE A 105 -28.86 -23.61 -31.46
C PHE A 105 -28.26 -24.95 -31.89
N ASP A 106 -29.05 -25.72 -32.67
CA ASP A 106 -28.59 -26.95 -33.29
C ASP A 106 -27.88 -26.65 -34.62
N CYS A 107 -26.59 -26.88 -34.71
CA CYS A 107 -25.82 -26.80 -35.95
C CYS A 107 -25.88 -28.14 -36.68
N ARG A 108 -26.70 -28.20 -37.73
CA ARG A 108 -26.91 -29.42 -38.51
C ARG A 108 -26.26 -29.32 -39.88
N PRO A 109 -25.65 -30.41 -40.40
CA PRO A 109 -25.19 -30.42 -41.79
C PRO A 109 -26.39 -30.44 -42.75
N GLU A 110 -26.35 -29.57 -43.74
CA GLU A 110 -27.40 -29.48 -44.78
C GLU A 110 -27.26 -30.53 -45.83
N THR A 111 -26.01 -30.93 -46.16
CA THR A 111 -25.69 -31.89 -47.20
C THR A 111 -24.65 -32.93 -46.75
N CYS A 112 -24.71 -34.11 -47.28
CA CYS A 112 -23.77 -35.19 -47.07
C CYS A 112 -22.43 -34.85 -47.74
N SER A 113 -21.30 -34.81 -46.98
CA SER A 113 -19.97 -34.54 -47.49
C SER A 113 -19.43 -35.61 -48.44
N GLY A 114 -20.01 -36.84 -48.43
CA GLY A 114 -19.57 -37.92 -49.30
C GLY A 114 -20.36 -38.03 -50.60
N CYS A 115 -21.68 -37.84 -50.59
CA CYS A 115 -22.55 -38.05 -51.78
C CYS A 115 -23.38 -36.85 -52.17
N GLY A 116 -23.33 -35.72 -51.45
CA GLY A 116 -24.08 -34.50 -51.74
C GLY A 116 -25.59 -34.57 -51.43
N LYS A 117 -26.12 -35.67 -50.88
CA LYS A 117 -27.54 -35.82 -50.59
C LYS A 117 -27.97 -34.80 -49.49
N CYS A 118 -29.13 -34.18 -49.66
CA CYS A 118 -29.71 -33.33 -48.66
C CYS A 118 -30.01 -34.10 -47.37
N LEU A 119 -29.60 -33.58 -46.25
CA LEU A 119 -29.77 -34.14 -44.92
C LEU A 119 -30.79 -33.37 -44.06
N THR A 120 -31.46 -32.35 -44.62
CA THR A 120 -32.47 -31.59 -43.92
C THR A 120 -33.59 -32.53 -43.44
N GLY A 121 -33.94 -32.46 -42.16
CA GLY A 121 -34.92 -33.32 -41.53
C GLY A 121 -34.43 -34.71 -41.10
N SER A 122 -33.20 -35.09 -41.39
CA SER A 122 -32.62 -36.37 -40.96
C SER A 122 -32.38 -36.35 -39.43
N GLN A 123 -32.55 -37.51 -38.77
CA GLN A 123 -32.24 -37.65 -37.34
C GLN A 123 -30.72 -37.54 -37.12
N GLY A 124 -30.31 -36.89 -36.05
CA GLY A 124 -28.89 -36.71 -35.68
C GLY A 124 -28.72 -36.80 -34.16
N VAL A 125 -27.47 -36.96 -33.76
CA VAL A 125 -27.03 -36.99 -32.35
C VAL A 125 -26.06 -35.85 -32.07
N ILE A 126 -26.08 -35.29 -30.87
CA ILE A 126 -25.13 -34.25 -30.46
C ILE A 126 -23.75 -34.91 -30.29
N CYS A 127 -22.81 -34.57 -31.15
CA CYS A 127 -21.44 -35.06 -31.13
C CYS A 127 -20.44 -34.13 -30.44
N GLY A 128 -20.82 -32.86 -30.21
CA GLY A 128 -20.01 -31.84 -29.52
C GLY A 128 -20.85 -30.69 -29.03
N LYS A 129 -20.34 -29.94 -28.10
CA LYS A 129 -20.94 -28.71 -27.56
C LYS A 129 -19.87 -27.61 -27.47
N GLU A 130 -20.23 -26.40 -27.94
CA GLU A 130 -19.46 -25.18 -27.76
C GLU A 130 -20.39 -24.12 -27.15
N GLN A 131 -19.87 -23.31 -26.24
CA GLN A 131 -20.62 -22.20 -25.66
C GLN A 131 -19.85 -20.90 -25.87
N VAL A 132 -20.51 -19.92 -26.44
CA VAL A 132 -20.02 -18.55 -26.60
C VAL A 132 -20.64 -17.71 -25.51
N ILE A 133 -19.82 -16.96 -24.76
CA ILE A 133 -20.30 -16.03 -23.76
C ILE A 133 -20.05 -14.63 -24.27
N ASP A 134 -21.12 -13.87 -24.46
CA ASP A 134 -21.06 -12.51 -24.96
C ASP A 134 -21.90 -11.58 -24.07
N ILE A 135 -21.79 -10.28 -24.29
CA ILE A 135 -22.57 -9.23 -23.63
C ILE A 135 -23.52 -8.66 -24.67
N PRO A 136 -24.85 -8.68 -24.44
CA PRO A 136 -25.77 -8.03 -25.33
C PRO A 136 -25.51 -6.53 -25.40
N PRO A 137 -25.89 -5.83 -26.51
CA PRO A 137 -25.76 -4.37 -26.59
C PRO A 137 -26.43 -3.69 -25.41
N VAL A 138 -25.66 -2.88 -24.67
CA VAL A 138 -26.16 -2.17 -23.50
C VAL A 138 -26.90 -0.92 -23.96
N THR A 139 -28.21 -0.88 -23.79
CA THR A 139 -29.05 0.27 -24.12
C THR A 139 -29.58 0.94 -22.85
N PRO A 140 -29.55 2.30 -22.77
CA PRO A 140 -30.12 3.01 -21.63
C PRO A 140 -31.65 2.88 -21.61
N VAL A 141 -32.22 2.79 -20.42
CA VAL A 141 -33.65 2.84 -20.19
C VAL A 141 -34.02 4.25 -19.75
N ILE A 142 -34.90 4.91 -20.53
CA ILE A 142 -35.42 6.25 -20.24
C ILE A 142 -36.82 6.11 -19.70
N THR A 143 -37.04 6.47 -18.45
CA THR A 143 -38.37 6.45 -17.80
C THR A 143 -38.86 7.87 -17.62
N GLN A 144 -40.03 8.17 -18.13
CA GLN A 144 -40.70 9.46 -17.96
C GLN A 144 -41.77 9.37 -16.88
N TYR A 145 -41.73 10.30 -15.94
CA TYR A 145 -42.77 10.46 -14.91
C TYR A 145 -43.56 11.72 -15.21
N ASN A 146 -44.85 11.60 -15.48
CA ASN A 146 -45.74 12.73 -15.68
C ASN A 146 -46.37 13.13 -14.33
N GLN A 147 -46.12 14.35 -13.89
CA GLN A 147 -46.76 14.88 -12.69
C GLN A 147 -48.10 15.47 -13.06
N ILE A 148 -49.19 14.88 -12.55
CA ILE A 148 -50.55 15.25 -12.86
C ILE A 148 -51.11 16.15 -11.75
N GLU A 149 -51.71 17.28 -12.13
CA GLU A 149 -52.50 18.13 -11.26
C GLU A 149 -53.96 17.82 -11.40
N VAL A 150 -54.68 17.63 -10.32
CA VAL A 150 -56.11 17.42 -10.28
C VAL A 150 -56.73 18.48 -9.36
N ILE A 151 -57.78 19.16 -9.88
CA ILE A 151 -58.56 20.12 -9.12
C ILE A 151 -59.72 19.40 -8.44
N CYS A 152 -59.77 19.43 -7.12
CA CYS A 152 -60.86 18.86 -6.34
C CYS A 152 -62.13 19.71 -6.49
N VAL A 153 -63.28 19.11 -6.28
CA VAL A 153 -64.62 19.82 -6.29
C VAL A 153 -64.66 20.99 -5.30
N CYS A 154 -63.80 21.00 -4.27
CA CYS A 154 -63.63 22.13 -3.34
C CYS A 154 -62.73 23.25 -3.87
N GLY A 155 -62.21 23.15 -5.12
CA GLY A 155 -61.34 24.12 -5.76
C GLY A 155 -59.85 23.98 -5.42
N VAL A 156 -59.47 23.03 -4.55
CA VAL A 156 -58.06 22.79 -4.19
C VAL A 156 -57.34 22.00 -5.28
N LYS A 157 -56.18 22.53 -5.70
CA LYS A 157 -55.27 21.86 -6.63
C LYS A 157 -54.42 20.85 -5.88
N ASN A 158 -54.40 19.62 -6.36
CA ASN A 158 -53.61 18.51 -5.82
C ASN A 158 -52.65 18.04 -6.90
N THR A 159 -51.39 18.12 -6.64
CA THR A 159 -50.33 17.70 -7.59
C THR A 159 -49.74 16.35 -7.13
N GLY A 160 -49.62 15.41 -8.05
CA GLY A 160 -49.02 14.10 -7.78
C GLY A 160 -47.58 14.23 -7.33
N VAL A 161 -47.14 13.33 -6.47
CA VAL A 161 -45.73 13.29 -5.97
C VAL A 161 -44.88 12.48 -6.91
N LEU A 162 -43.77 13.06 -7.39
CA LEU A 162 -42.78 12.34 -8.18
C LEU A 162 -41.96 11.39 -7.32
N PRO A 163 -41.67 10.17 -7.78
CA PRO A 163 -40.76 9.27 -7.09
C PRO A 163 -39.39 9.94 -6.97
N HIS A 164 -38.74 9.83 -5.83
CA HIS A 164 -37.41 10.34 -5.54
C HIS A 164 -37.24 11.88 -5.42
N GLY A 165 -38.30 12.63 -5.17
CA GLY A 165 -38.26 14.09 -5.07
C GLY A 165 -37.93 14.77 -6.40
N ALA A 166 -38.69 15.76 -6.78
CA ALA A 166 -38.44 16.47 -8.02
C ALA A 166 -37.36 17.54 -7.88
N SER A 167 -36.25 17.38 -8.56
CA SER A 167 -35.37 18.49 -8.88
C SER A 167 -34.75 18.27 -10.26
N GLY A 168 -35.20 19.12 -11.24
CA GLY A 168 -34.68 19.13 -12.60
C GLY A 168 -35.51 18.30 -13.60
N VAL A 169 -35.30 18.63 -14.87
CA VAL A 169 -36.05 18.00 -16.01
C VAL A 169 -35.49 16.63 -16.36
N ILE A 170 -34.17 16.41 -16.15
CA ILE A 170 -33.49 15.15 -16.42
C ILE A 170 -32.66 14.76 -15.17
N ARG A 171 -32.81 13.52 -14.74
CA ARG A 171 -32.06 12.93 -13.66
C ARG A 171 -31.29 11.70 -14.12
N ILE A 172 -30.03 11.61 -13.74
CA ILE A 172 -29.21 10.42 -13.95
C ILE A 172 -29.56 9.38 -12.87
N GLY A 173 -29.91 8.18 -13.31
CA GLY A 173 -30.34 7.07 -12.43
C GLY A 173 -29.19 6.51 -11.57
N GLU A 174 -29.56 5.79 -10.51
CA GLU A 174 -28.61 5.31 -9.49
C GLU A 174 -27.60 4.29 -10.03
N HIS A 175 -27.97 3.48 -11.03
CA HIS A 175 -27.04 2.56 -11.68
C HIS A 175 -25.89 3.29 -12.37
N ILE A 176 -26.16 4.36 -13.11
CA ILE A 176 -25.11 5.18 -13.74
C ILE A 176 -24.28 5.88 -12.66
N ARG A 177 -24.90 6.43 -11.64
CA ARG A 177 -24.24 7.13 -10.53
C ARG A 177 -23.28 6.21 -9.76
N SER A 178 -23.70 4.98 -9.46
CA SER A 178 -22.87 3.98 -8.82
C SER A 178 -21.71 3.55 -9.73
N PHE A 179 -21.97 3.41 -11.03
CA PHE A 179 -20.98 3.02 -12.01
C PHE A 179 -19.90 4.12 -12.19
N VAL A 180 -20.31 5.41 -12.24
CA VAL A 180 -19.39 6.56 -12.22
C VAL A 180 -18.50 6.52 -10.99
N SER A 181 -19.08 6.35 -9.81
CA SER A 181 -18.35 6.33 -8.54
C SER A 181 -17.36 5.16 -8.48
N TYR A 182 -17.81 3.98 -8.90
CA TYR A 182 -16.97 2.77 -8.95
C TYR A 182 -15.79 2.92 -9.91
N LEU A 183 -16.02 3.37 -11.14
CA LEU A 183 -14.97 3.51 -12.15
C LEU A 183 -13.97 4.62 -11.79
N ASN A 184 -14.46 5.74 -11.25
CA ASN A 184 -13.56 6.83 -10.86
C ASN A 184 -12.63 6.46 -9.70
N VAL A 185 -13.17 5.80 -8.66
CA VAL A 185 -12.40 5.52 -7.44
C VAL A 185 -11.62 4.22 -7.56
N THR A 186 -12.24 3.13 -8.01
CA THR A 186 -11.60 1.80 -8.09
C THR A 186 -10.66 1.66 -9.28
N HIS A 187 -11.07 2.19 -10.45
CA HIS A 187 -10.30 2.08 -11.69
C HIS A 187 -9.56 3.37 -12.05
N HIS A 188 -9.64 4.40 -11.18
CA HIS A 188 -8.94 5.68 -11.30
C HIS A 188 -9.24 6.41 -12.62
N MET A 189 -10.42 6.15 -13.22
CA MET A 189 -10.78 6.72 -14.50
C MET A 189 -11.04 8.23 -14.37
N PRO A 190 -10.34 9.09 -15.13
CA PRO A 190 -10.55 10.55 -15.12
C PRO A 190 -11.93 10.91 -15.68
N TYR A 191 -12.37 12.13 -15.42
CA TYR A 191 -13.70 12.58 -15.83
C TYR A 191 -13.88 12.58 -17.36
N ASP A 192 -12.89 13.09 -18.10
CA ASP A 192 -12.87 13.08 -19.55
C ASP A 192 -13.02 11.67 -20.15
N ARG A 193 -12.33 10.69 -19.59
CA ARG A 193 -12.44 9.29 -20.03
C ARG A 193 -13.79 8.67 -19.66
N LEU A 194 -14.37 9.06 -18.53
CA LEU A 194 -15.72 8.63 -18.17
C LEU A 194 -16.76 9.18 -19.15
N THR A 195 -16.67 10.47 -19.53
CA THR A 195 -17.59 11.04 -20.52
C THR A 195 -17.52 10.28 -21.85
N ILE A 196 -16.32 9.98 -22.33
CA ILE A 196 -16.11 9.19 -23.56
C ILE A 196 -16.69 7.77 -23.39
N LEU A 197 -16.37 7.08 -22.29
CA LEU A 197 -16.87 5.72 -22.04
C LEU A 197 -18.41 5.66 -22.07
N PHE A 198 -19.07 6.60 -21.39
CA PHE A 198 -20.54 6.64 -21.37
C PHE A 198 -21.15 6.97 -22.73
N SER A 199 -20.49 7.84 -23.51
CA SER A 199 -20.91 8.14 -24.87
C SER A 199 -20.77 6.92 -25.80
N ASP A 200 -19.59 6.29 -25.80
CA ASP A 200 -19.24 5.25 -26.76
C ASP A 200 -19.92 3.90 -26.45
N LEU A 201 -19.98 3.54 -25.16
CA LEU A 201 -20.46 2.22 -24.74
C LEU A 201 -21.94 2.21 -24.42
N LEU A 202 -22.48 3.30 -23.85
CA LEU A 202 -23.85 3.37 -23.34
C LEU A 202 -24.73 4.36 -24.12
N HIS A 203 -24.18 5.08 -25.09
CA HIS A 203 -24.87 6.12 -25.86
C HIS A 203 -25.54 7.20 -24.97
N ILE A 204 -24.91 7.52 -23.83
CA ILE A 204 -25.38 8.51 -22.86
C ILE A 204 -24.36 9.66 -22.76
N THR A 205 -24.85 10.88 -22.89
CA THR A 205 -24.01 12.06 -22.65
C THR A 205 -24.02 12.42 -21.18
N VAL A 206 -22.85 12.29 -20.50
CA VAL A 206 -22.65 12.70 -19.11
C VAL A 206 -21.53 13.73 -19.09
N SER A 207 -21.81 14.97 -18.67
CA SER A 207 -20.78 16.01 -18.58
C SER A 207 -19.82 15.80 -17.40
N GLU A 208 -18.61 16.35 -17.47
CA GLU A 208 -17.68 16.34 -16.34
C GLU A 208 -18.27 17.01 -15.09
N GLY A 209 -19.07 18.08 -15.27
CA GLY A 209 -19.80 18.71 -14.18
C GLY A 209 -20.80 17.76 -13.50
N SER A 210 -21.54 16.96 -14.30
CA SER A 210 -22.44 15.94 -13.77
C SER A 210 -21.68 14.84 -13.02
N ILE A 211 -20.52 14.42 -13.54
CA ILE A 211 -19.64 13.44 -12.85
C ILE A 211 -19.19 14.00 -11.49
N ASN A 212 -18.76 15.26 -11.47
CA ASN A 212 -18.35 15.90 -10.21
C ASN A 212 -19.50 15.96 -9.19
N THR A 213 -20.72 16.32 -9.64
CA THR A 213 -21.92 16.35 -8.79
C THR A 213 -22.23 14.96 -8.24
N ILE A 214 -22.20 13.93 -9.09
CA ILE A 214 -22.43 12.52 -8.68
C ILE A 214 -21.45 12.10 -7.58
N LEU A 215 -20.15 12.38 -7.77
CA LEU A 215 -19.11 12.02 -6.79
C LEU A 215 -19.24 12.81 -5.49
N SER A 216 -19.71 14.07 -5.56
CA SER A 216 -19.96 14.90 -4.38
C SER A 216 -21.12 14.35 -3.56
N GLU A 217 -22.25 14.08 -4.21
CA GLU A 217 -23.40 13.50 -3.53
C GLU A 217 -23.12 12.10 -2.97
N ALA A 218 -22.32 11.30 -3.68
CA ALA A 218 -21.89 10.00 -3.19
C ALA A 218 -20.99 10.11 -1.94
N GLY A 219 -20.09 11.11 -1.91
CA GLY A 219 -19.27 11.42 -0.74
C GLY A 219 -20.11 11.86 0.46
N ASP A 220 -21.09 12.75 0.24
CA ASP A 220 -21.96 13.24 1.30
C ASP A 220 -22.84 12.12 1.88
N LYS A 221 -23.43 11.29 1.02
CA LYS A 221 -24.22 10.12 1.45
C LYS A 221 -23.36 9.04 2.11
N GLY A 222 -22.10 8.94 1.73
CA GLY A 222 -21.14 8.01 2.32
C GLY A 222 -20.61 8.41 3.68
N LEU A 223 -20.83 9.65 4.13
CA LEU A 223 -20.24 10.17 5.36
C LEU A 223 -20.60 9.36 6.62
N PRO A 224 -21.84 8.93 6.87
CA PRO A 224 -22.16 8.10 8.03
C PRO A 224 -21.41 6.76 8.02
N VAL A 225 -21.34 6.10 6.87
CA VAL A 225 -20.60 4.84 6.66
C VAL A 225 -19.10 5.05 6.90
N TYR A 226 -18.56 6.16 6.42
CA TYR A 226 -17.16 6.55 6.60
C TYR A 226 -16.81 6.74 8.09
N GLN A 227 -17.69 7.36 8.87
CA GLN A 227 -17.54 7.51 10.32
C GLN A 227 -17.59 6.15 11.04
N HIS A 228 -18.48 5.26 10.60
CA HIS A 228 -18.51 3.88 11.10
C HIS A 228 -17.21 3.14 10.81
N ILE A 229 -16.66 3.26 9.60
CA ILE A 229 -15.36 2.68 9.23
C ILE A 229 -14.22 3.21 10.12
N GLN A 230 -14.22 4.52 10.46
CA GLN A 230 -13.28 5.11 11.41
C GLN A 230 -13.36 4.43 12.78
N SER A 231 -14.56 4.14 13.28
CA SER A 231 -14.73 3.40 14.54
C SER A 231 -14.22 1.96 14.43
N MET A 232 -14.50 1.27 13.31
CA MET A 232 -14.04 -0.11 13.08
C MET A 232 -12.51 -0.25 13.11
N VAL A 233 -11.76 0.70 12.53
CA VAL A 233 -10.29 0.65 12.59
C VAL A 233 -9.76 0.94 13.99
N ASN A 234 -10.56 1.54 14.88
CA ASN A 234 -10.22 1.82 16.26
C ASN A 234 -10.56 0.69 17.23
N THR A 235 -11.34 -0.30 16.84
CA THR A 235 -11.77 -1.42 17.71
C THR A 235 -11.02 -2.74 17.46
N GLY A 236 -10.24 -2.86 16.39
CA GLY A 236 -9.49 -4.08 16.06
C GLY A 236 -8.36 -4.36 17.04
N SER A 237 -7.86 -5.61 17.05
CA SER A 237 -6.71 -6.05 17.85
C SER A 237 -5.39 -5.39 17.41
N TYR A 238 -5.28 -5.05 16.13
CA TYR A 238 -4.19 -4.21 15.61
C TYR A 238 -4.70 -3.25 14.54
N ARG A 239 -3.96 -2.18 14.36
CA ARG A 239 -4.18 -1.16 13.36
C ARG A 239 -2.86 -0.79 12.70
N GLY A 240 -2.75 -0.99 11.37
CA GLY A 240 -1.65 -0.49 10.57
C GLY A 240 -1.91 0.96 10.13
N SER A 241 -0.87 1.78 10.02
CA SER A 241 -0.97 3.13 9.46
C SER A 241 0.23 3.46 8.59
N ASP A 242 -0.01 4.31 7.58
CA ASP A 242 1.02 4.83 6.68
C ASP A 242 0.51 6.12 6.04
N GLU A 243 1.41 6.91 5.41
CA GLU A 243 1.03 8.12 4.70
C GLU A 243 1.80 8.28 3.39
N THR A 244 1.18 8.96 2.43
CA THR A 244 1.80 9.21 1.13
C THR A 244 1.45 10.58 0.59
N GLY A 245 2.40 11.21 -0.14
CA GLY A 245 2.16 12.49 -0.79
C GLY A 245 1.19 12.36 -1.97
N VAL A 246 0.20 13.23 -2.01
CA VAL A 246 -0.74 13.42 -3.11
C VAL A 246 -0.73 14.89 -3.57
N ARG A 247 -1.34 15.18 -4.71
CA ARG A 247 -1.47 16.55 -5.22
C ARG A 247 -2.91 17.02 -5.11
N VAL A 248 -3.12 18.17 -4.45
CA VAL A 248 -4.43 18.84 -4.38
C VAL A 248 -4.22 20.28 -4.81
N MET A 249 -4.92 20.74 -5.85
CA MET A 249 -4.76 22.09 -6.43
C MET A 249 -3.29 22.45 -6.71
N GLY A 250 -2.50 21.50 -7.22
CA GLY A 250 -1.08 21.68 -7.50
C GLY A 250 -0.15 21.66 -6.27
N LYS A 251 -0.68 21.68 -5.05
CA LYS A 251 0.08 21.65 -3.80
C LYS A 251 0.29 20.23 -3.32
N THR A 252 1.35 19.99 -2.54
CA THR A 252 1.57 18.68 -1.88
C THR A 252 0.72 18.59 -0.64
N TRP A 253 -0.15 17.59 -0.63
CA TRP A 253 -0.94 17.14 0.52
C TRP A 253 -0.55 15.71 0.86
N TRP A 254 -1.13 15.16 1.91
CA TRP A 254 -0.81 13.83 2.41
C TRP A 254 -2.07 12.99 2.55
N GLU A 255 -2.07 11.82 1.91
CA GLU A 255 -3.06 10.81 2.17
C GLU A 255 -2.56 9.93 3.30
N TRP A 256 -3.34 9.82 4.32
CA TRP A 256 -3.18 8.96 5.47
C TRP A 256 -4.08 7.76 5.35
N VAL A 257 -3.62 6.61 5.80
CA VAL A 257 -4.45 5.41 5.90
C VAL A 257 -4.28 4.77 7.27
N TRP A 258 -5.37 4.41 7.86
CA TRP A 258 -5.43 3.51 9.01
C TRP A 258 -6.26 2.30 8.63
N GLN A 259 -5.77 1.10 8.91
CA GLN A 259 -6.48 -0.11 8.54
C GLN A 259 -6.20 -1.29 9.47
N ASN A 260 -7.14 -2.22 9.51
CA ASN A 260 -7.01 -3.54 10.09
C ASN A 260 -7.41 -4.63 9.06
N THR A 261 -7.68 -5.85 9.48
CA THR A 261 -8.10 -6.93 8.56
C THR A 261 -9.47 -6.69 7.92
N LYS A 262 -10.33 -5.88 8.54
CA LYS A 262 -11.75 -5.73 8.18
C LYS A 262 -12.10 -4.38 7.57
N ALA A 263 -11.36 -3.33 7.87
CA ALA A 263 -11.65 -1.96 7.45
C ALA A 263 -10.41 -1.19 7.02
N SER A 264 -10.61 -0.19 6.15
CA SER A 264 -9.59 0.77 5.71
C SER A 264 -10.17 2.18 5.75
N TYR A 265 -9.54 3.06 6.52
CA TYR A 265 -9.94 4.46 6.68
C TYR A 265 -8.88 5.37 6.08
N TYR A 266 -9.26 6.19 5.11
CA TYR A 266 -8.38 7.11 4.39
C TYR A 266 -8.75 8.55 4.68
N VAL A 267 -7.75 9.42 4.82
CA VAL A 267 -7.90 10.86 4.98
C VAL A 267 -6.89 11.57 4.10
N ILE A 268 -7.29 12.66 3.45
CA ILE A 268 -6.37 13.53 2.71
C ILE A 268 -6.31 14.87 3.42
N ASP A 269 -5.11 15.24 3.90
CA ASP A 269 -4.86 16.44 4.70
C ASP A 269 -3.63 17.21 4.18
N PRO A 270 -3.59 18.55 4.25
CA PRO A 270 -2.42 19.33 3.86
C PRO A 270 -1.19 19.04 4.72
N SER A 271 -1.36 18.51 5.93
CA SER A 271 -0.29 18.27 6.90
C SER A 271 0.19 16.83 6.91
N ARG A 272 1.51 16.64 7.10
CA ARG A 272 2.15 15.37 7.46
C ARG A 272 2.43 15.25 8.97
N GLY A 273 1.95 16.20 9.74
CA GLY A 273 2.26 16.31 11.16
C GLY A 273 1.39 15.44 12.07
N TYR A 274 1.80 15.36 13.34
CA TYR A 274 1.05 14.62 14.36
C TYR A 274 -0.38 15.15 14.58
N GLY A 275 -0.64 16.43 14.30
CA GLY A 275 -1.98 17.02 14.44
C GLY A 275 -3.07 16.28 13.64
N VAL A 276 -2.70 15.66 12.49
CA VAL A 276 -3.65 14.82 11.73
C VAL A 276 -3.99 13.56 12.50
N VAL A 277 -2.98 12.90 13.07
CA VAL A 277 -3.19 11.69 13.90
C VAL A 277 -4.04 12.02 15.13
N GLU A 278 -3.78 13.15 15.77
CA GLU A 278 -4.53 13.59 16.96
C GLU A 278 -5.99 13.93 16.64
N LYS A 279 -6.24 14.55 15.48
CA LYS A 279 -7.58 14.89 15.01
C LYS A 279 -8.39 13.65 14.61
N GLU A 280 -7.78 12.76 13.83
CA GLU A 280 -8.48 11.61 13.24
C GLU A 280 -8.55 10.40 14.19
N MET A 281 -7.59 10.28 15.10
CA MET A 281 -7.42 9.18 16.06
C MET A 281 -7.20 9.73 17.48
N PRO A 282 -8.17 10.50 18.04
CA PRO A 282 -7.97 11.23 19.29
C PRO A 282 -7.87 10.32 20.52
N ASP A 283 -8.54 9.16 20.48
CA ASP A 283 -8.69 8.28 21.62
C ASP A 283 -7.52 7.31 21.77
N ILE A 284 -7.39 6.72 22.95
CA ILE A 284 -6.42 5.66 23.19
C ILE A 284 -6.87 4.39 22.47
N TYR A 285 -6.01 3.92 21.58
CA TYR A 285 -6.21 2.65 20.93
C TYR A 285 -5.72 1.50 21.81
N TYR A 286 -6.62 0.60 22.20
CA TYR A 286 -6.32 -0.50 23.11
C TYR A 286 -5.71 -1.73 22.43
N GLY A 287 -5.47 -1.68 21.13
CA GLY A 287 -4.74 -2.67 20.35
C GLY A 287 -3.27 -2.33 20.10
N VAL A 288 -2.68 -3.04 19.14
CA VAL A 288 -1.30 -2.81 18.69
C VAL A 288 -1.28 -1.86 17.48
N HIS A 289 -0.64 -0.71 17.60
CA HIS A 289 -0.42 0.20 16.48
C HIS A 289 0.84 -0.19 15.70
N LEU A 290 0.65 -0.53 14.43
CA LEU A 290 1.71 -0.96 13.52
C LEU A 290 2.03 0.15 12.52
N ALA A 291 3.27 0.62 12.51
CA ALA A 291 3.71 1.69 11.63
C ALA A 291 5.22 1.59 11.33
N ASP A 292 5.71 2.50 10.50
CA ASP A 292 7.12 2.74 10.34
C ASP A 292 7.72 3.51 11.54
N CYS A 293 8.99 3.93 11.41
CA CYS A 293 9.66 4.72 12.45
C CYS A 293 9.37 6.23 12.39
N TRP A 294 8.39 6.68 11.60
CA TRP A 294 8.04 8.10 11.50
C TRP A 294 7.51 8.66 12.82
N SER A 295 7.95 9.87 13.16
CA SER A 295 7.68 10.42 14.50
C SER A 295 6.20 10.66 14.79
N ALA A 296 5.40 11.05 13.79
CA ALA A 296 3.96 11.25 13.95
C ALA A 296 3.25 9.94 14.31
N GLN A 297 3.59 8.86 13.61
CA GLN A 297 3.04 7.53 13.86
C GLN A 297 3.44 6.98 15.23
N ASN A 298 4.70 7.22 15.64
CA ASN A 298 5.20 6.77 16.95
C ASN A 298 4.57 7.49 18.16
N LYS A 299 3.94 8.66 17.95
CA LYS A 299 3.21 9.43 18.98
C LYS A 299 1.75 9.02 19.10
N THR A 300 1.25 8.16 18.21
CA THR A 300 -0.13 7.65 18.30
C THR A 300 -0.41 7.11 19.70
N LYS A 301 -1.54 7.51 20.28
CA LYS A 301 -1.99 7.03 21.59
C LYS A 301 -2.45 5.56 21.44
N ALA A 302 -1.57 4.62 21.68
CA ALA A 302 -1.86 3.17 21.64
C ALA A 302 -1.21 2.46 22.82
N THR A 303 -1.86 1.39 23.33
CA THR A 303 -1.31 0.62 24.44
C THR A 303 -0.03 -0.09 24.08
N LYS A 304 0.09 -0.53 22.82
CA LYS A 304 1.28 -1.17 22.29
C LYS A 304 1.57 -0.69 20.87
N HIS A 305 2.84 -0.74 20.52
CA HIS A 305 3.31 -0.44 19.17
C HIS A 305 4.11 -1.60 18.59
N GLN A 306 4.01 -1.81 17.28
CA GLN A 306 4.89 -2.67 16.49
C GLN A 306 5.52 -1.85 15.38
N LEU A 307 6.83 -1.88 15.26
CA LEU A 307 7.53 -1.24 14.15
C LEU A 307 7.70 -2.21 12.98
N CYS A 308 7.52 -1.71 11.77
CA CYS A 308 7.59 -2.48 10.54
C CYS A 308 8.97 -3.10 10.31
N HIS A 309 9.05 -4.42 10.25
CA HIS A 309 10.30 -5.15 10.04
C HIS A 309 10.90 -4.98 8.63
N GLU A 310 10.09 -4.70 7.61
CA GLU A 310 10.62 -4.51 6.25
C GLU A 310 11.50 -3.25 6.15
N HIS A 311 11.17 -2.20 6.90
CA HIS A 311 12.03 -1.03 7.00
C HIS A 311 13.36 -1.35 7.68
N PHE A 312 13.34 -2.16 8.74
CA PHE A 312 14.58 -2.60 9.39
C PHE A 312 15.44 -3.47 8.48
N LYS A 313 14.82 -4.38 7.73
CA LYS A 313 15.56 -5.23 6.79
C LYS A 313 16.28 -4.40 5.73
N ARG A 314 15.62 -3.39 5.14
CA ARG A 314 16.24 -2.47 4.18
C ARG A 314 17.44 -1.72 4.79
N ASP A 315 17.32 -1.26 6.03
CA ASP A 315 18.44 -0.60 6.72
C ASP A 315 19.60 -1.57 6.98
N PHE A 316 19.33 -2.82 7.32
CA PHE A 316 20.37 -3.85 7.47
C PHE A 316 20.99 -4.21 6.13
N ASP A 317 20.20 -4.43 5.07
CA ASP A 317 20.69 -4.72 3.73
C ASP A 317 21.66 -3.64 3.26
N PHE A 318 21.33 -2.36 3.49
CA PHE A 318 22.23 -1.25 3.20
C PHE A 318 23.58 -1.37 3.92
N LEU A 319 23.59 -1.68 5.22
CA LEU A 319 24.84 -1.82 5.98
C LEU A 319 25.62 -3.07 5.57
N ILE A 320 24.95 -4.15 5.22
CA ILE A 320 25.56 -5.39 4.72
C ILE A 320 26.23 -5.14 3.37
N GLU A 321 25.53 -4.48 2.45
CA GLU A 321 26.03 -4.21 1.11
C GLU A 321 27.20 -3.22 1.10
N THR A 322 27.06 -2.11 1.84
CA THR A 322 28.00 -0.99 1.78
C THR A 322 29.15 -1.08 2.76
N GLN A 323 28.96 -1.71 3.92
CA GLN A 323 29.95 -1.74 5.01
C GLN A 323 30.35 -3.15 5.42
N LYS A 324 29.80 -4.19 4.77
CA LYS A 324 30.00 -5.61 5.13
C LYS A 324 29.79 -5.88 6.62
N SER A 325 28.82 -5.18 7.21
CA SER A 325 28.53 -5.22 8.63
C SER A 325 28.08 -6.61 9.09
N THR A 326 28.86 -7.27 9.91
CA THR A 326 28.52 -8.57 10.52
C THR A 326 27.40 -8.43 11.52
N TRP A 327 27.35 -7.31 12.28
CA TRP A 327 26.27 -7.02 13.21
C TRP A 327 24.92 -6.86 12.47
N ALA A 328 24.89 -6.09 11.39
CA ALA A 328 23.68 -5.92 10.59
C ALA A 328 23.19 -7.26 9.99
N TYR A 329 24.12 -8.10 9.52
CA TYR A 329 23.80 -9.44 9.04
C TYR A 329 23.19 -10.33 10.14
N GLN A 330 23.75 -10.31 11.33
CA GLN A 330 23.21 -11.06 12.48
C GLN A 330 21.81 -10.57 12.85
N MET A 331 21.57 -9.25 12.87
CA MET A 331 20.27 -8.65 13.12
C MET A 331 19.24 -9.01 12.04
N TYR A 332 19.63 -8.95 10.76
CA TYR A 332 18.80 -9.38 9.64
C TYR A 332 18.33 -10.84 9.77
N CYS A 333 19.31 -11.73 9.98
CA CYS A 333 19.02 -13.16 10.19
C CYS A 333 18.12 -13.40 11.41
N TYR A 334 18.36 -12.64 12.49
CA TYR A 334 17.55 -12.73 13.70
C TYR A 334 16.10 -12.32 13.45
N ILE A 335 15.86 -11.18 12.81
CA ILE A 335 14.51 -10.72 12.45
C ILE A 335 13.78 -11.75 11.56
N CYS A 336 14.47 -12.31 10.56
CA CYS A 336 13.91 -13.37 9.72
C CYS A 336 13.55 -14.64 10.51
N LYS A 337 14.38 -15.00 11.50
CA LYS A 337 14.10 -16.15 12.39
C LYS A 337 12.89 -15.90 13.29
N CYS A 338 12.76 -14.70 13.87
CA CYS A 338 11.59 -14.33 14.68
C CYS A 338 10.30 -14.45 13.88
N ARG A 339 10.28 -13.95 12.64
CA ARG A 339 9.09 -14.03 11.75
C ARG A 339 8.67 -15.47 11.47
N LYS A 340 9.64 -16.36 11.21
CA LYS A 340 9.37 -17.80 10.98
C LYS A 340 8.93 -18.52 12.25
N ALA A 341 9.58 -18.23 13.36
CA ALA A 341 9.33 -18.89 14.63
C ALA A 341 7.95 -18.58 15.22
N ARG A 342 7.40 -17.39 14.95
CA ARG A 342 6.10 -16.97 15.49
C ARG A 342 5.02 -18.01 15.23
N ALA A 343 4.85 -18.44 13.98
CA ALA A 343 3.79 -19.38 13.62
C ALA A 343 3.90 -20.70 14.43
N ALA A 344 5.11 -21.25 14.56
CA ALA A 344 5.36 -22.45 15.33
C ALA A 344 5.13 -22.24 16.83
N LEU A 345 5.55 -21.10 17.40
CA LEU A 345 5.36 -20.79 18.81
C LEU A 345 3.88 -20.67 19.19
N TRP A 346 3.04 -20.13 18.29
CA TRP A 346 1.61 -19.98 18.54
C TRP A 346 0.80 -21.28 18.46
N LEU A 347 1.41 -22.37 17.99
CA LEU A 347 0.85 -23.74 18.06
C LEU A 347 1.18 -24.45 19.40
N LEU A 348 2.07 -23.88 20.22
CA LEU A 348 2.50 -24.47 21.48
C LEU A 348 1.61 -24.03 22.65
N PRO A 349 1.53 -24.85 23.72
CA PRO A 349 0.90 -24.43 24.97
C PRO A 349 1.45 -23.11 25.49
N GLU A 350 0.60 -22.32 26.13
CA GLU A 350 0.90 -20.94 26.53
C GLU A 350 2.19 -20.80 27.34
N ALA A 351 2.42 -21.71 28.30
CA ALA A 351 3.62 -21.68 29.15
C ALA A 351 4.92 -21.82 28.31
N ILE A 352 4.93 -22.77 27.36
CA ILE A 352 6.07 -23.02 26.47
C ILE A 352 6.23 -21.87 25.50
N ARG A 353 5.12 -21.38 24.95
CA ARG A 353 5.11 -20.21 24.07
C ARG A 353 5.72 -18.98 24.75
N LYS A 354 5.30 -18.65 25.97
CA LYS A 354 5.84 -17.51 26.74
C LYS A 354 7.33 -17.66 27.00
N GLN A 355 7.81 -18.85 27.35
CA GLN A 355 9.25 -19.10 27.50
C GLN A 355 10.02 -18.91 26.19
N GLY A 356 9.48 -19.44 25.09
CA GLY A 356 10.06 -19.26 23.76
C GLY A 356 10.14 -17.79 23.35
N ILE A 357 9.07 -17.02 23.53
CA ILE A 357 9.05 -15.57 23.24
C ILE A 357 10.08 -14.84 24.12
N ALA A 358 10.15 -15.11 25.41
CA ALA A 358 11.11 -14.53 26.33
C ALA A 358 12.58 -14.81 25.90
N TRP A 359 12.84 -16.01 25.37
CA TRP A 359 14.15 -16.35 24.82
C TRP A 359 14.52 -15.43 23.63
N TYR A 360 13.55 -15.16 22.70
CA TYR A 360 13.78 -14.23 21.59
C TYR A 360 14.05 -12.81 22.12
N HIS A 361 13.29 -12.34 23.10
CA HIS A 361 13.56 -11.03 23.72
C HIS A 361 14.97 -10.92 24.30
N LYS A 362 15.41 -11.92 25.09
CA LYS A 362 16.77 -11.97 25.62
C LYS A 362 17.83 -12.02 24.53
N LYS A 363 17.57 -12.72 23.44
CA LYS A 363 18.49 -12.79 22.31
C LYS A 363 18.61 -11.45 21.59
N LEU A 364 17.52 -10.69 21.44
CA LEU A 364 17.57 -9.31 20.92
C LEU A 364 18.49 -8.44 21.77
N ASP A 365 18.33 -8.49 23.11
CA ASP A 365 19.15 -7.70 24.03
C ASP A 365 20.64 -8.03 23.89
N ARG A 366 21.00 -9.30 23.74
CA ARG A 366 22.39 -9.72 23.50
C ARG A 366 22.93 -9.17 22.17
N LEU A 367 22.14 -9.20 21.10
CA LEU A 367 22.54 -8.65 19.79
C LEU A 367 22.71 -7.13 19.84
N LEU A 368 21.84 -6.43 20.58
CA LEU A 368 21.95 -4.99 20.79
C LEU A 368 23.11 -4.59 21.72
N ALA A 369 23.61 -5.50 22.54
CA ALA A 369 24.79 -5.27 23.39
C ALA A 369 26.12 -5.34 22.60
N ILE A 370 26.13 -5.97 21.42
CA ILE A 370 27.34 -6.11 20.60
C ILE A 370 27.89 -4.72 20.24
N PRO A 371 29.17 -4.44 20.48
CA PRO A 371 29.82 -3.21 20.04
C PRO A 371 29.78 -3.07 18.51
N VAL A 372 29.54 -1.87 18.02
CA VAL A 372 29.51 -1.56 16.58
C VAL A 372 30.52 -0.45 16.27
N ALA A 373 31.16 -0.54 15.12
CA ALA A 373 32.29 0.31 14.77
C ALA A 373 31.86 1.60 14.06
N THR A 374 31.01 1.50 13.03
CA THR A 374 30.74 2.61 12.14
C THR A 374 29.69 3.59 12.69
N LYS A 375 29.71 4.83 12.23
CA LYS A 375 28.74 5.86 12.62
C LYS A 375 27.30 5.44 12.26
N LYS A 376 27.11 4.82 11.08
CA LYS A 376 25.80 4.36 10.62
C LYS A 376 25.26 3.20 11.47
N GLU A 377 26.10 2.23 11.80
CA GLU A 377 25.73 1.15 12.73
C GLU A 377 25.34 1.69 14.11
N LYS A 378 26.15 2.63 14.66
CA LYS A 378 25.86 3.29 15.95
C LYS A 378 24.49 3.99 15.92
N THR A 379 24.18 4.68 14.82
CA THR A 379 22.89 5.36 14.64
C THR A 379 21.73 4.36 14.58
N LEU A 380 21.88 3.30 13.80
CA LEU A 380 20.84 2.27 13.67
C LEU A 380 20.64 1.53 15.00
N ARG A 381 21.73 1.12 15.65
CA ARG A 381 21.68 0.47 16.98
C ARG A 381 21.01 1.37 18.03
N LYS A 382 21.33 2.67 18.07
CA LYS A 382 20.69 3.64 18.98
C LYS A 382 19.16 3.70 18.73
N ARG A 383 18.70 3.66 17.47
CA ARG A 383 17.29 3.61 17.12
C ARG A 383 16.62 2.33 17.62
N PHE A 384 17.29 1.18 17.47
CA PHE A 384 16.80 -0.10 18.01
C PHE A 384 16.72 -0.11 19.55
N LEU A 385 17.70 0.43 20.23
CA LEU A 385 17.68 0.56 21.69
C LEU A 385 16.53 1.46 22.16
N LYS A 386 16.33 2.61 21.48
CA LYS A 386 15.24 3.54 21.79
C LYS A 386 13.85 2.93 21.63
N HIS A 387 13.67 2.03 20.68
CA HIS A 387 12.38 1.42 20.34
C HIS A 387 12.35 -0.08 20.62
N ARG A 388 13.17 -0.54 21.55
CA ARG A 388 13.38 -1.96 21.82
C ARG A 388 12.09 -2.69 22.15
N ASP A 389 11.18 -2.06 22.88
CA ASP A 389 9.87 -2.55 23.28
C ASP A 389 8.89 -2.71 22.11
N LYS A 390 9.15 -2.05 20.96
CA LYS A 390 8.28 -2.01 19.78
C LYS A 390 8.72 -2.94 18.64
N ILE A 391 9.78 -3.73 18.84
CA ILE A 391 10.38 -4.54 17.76
C ILE A 391 9.72 -5.91 17.67
N LEU A 392 9.43 -6.55 18.79
CA LEU A 392 8.95 -7.92 18.86
C LEU A 392 7.51 -8.03 19.37
N THR A 393 6.76 -6.95 19.44
CA THR A 393 5.36 -6.95 19.90
C THR A 393 4.51 -7.97 19.14
N PHE A 394 4.76 -8.14 17.84
CA PHE A 394 4.06 -9.14 17.01
C PHE A 394 4.23 -10.59 17.49
N MET A 395 5.23 -10.89 18.28
CA MET A 395 5.43 -12.22 18.87
C MET A 395 4.51 -12.47 20.05
N ASP A 396 4.15 -11.40 20.78
CA ASP A 396 3.30 -11.46 21.95
C ASP A 396 1.81 -11.61 21.57
N TYR A 397 1.45 -11.32 20.30
CA TYR A 397 0.09 -11.36 19.78
C TYR A 397 -0.01 -12.25 18.54
N GLY A 398 -1.03 -13.13 18.51
CA GLY A 398 -1.21 -14.15 17.46
C GLY A 398 -1.58 -13.60 16.09
N ASP A 399 -2.27 -12.49 16.05
CA ASP A 399 -2.86 -11.88 14.86
C ASP A 399 -2.11 -10.63 14.35
N VAL A 400 -1.21 -10.04 15.16
CA VAL A 400 -0.43 -8.87 14.77
C VAL A 400 0.66 -9.22 13.75
N PRO A 401 0.69 -8.62 12.55
CA PRO A 401 1.73 -8.88 11.58
C PRO A 401 3.07 -8.23 11.98
N PRO A 402 4.21 -8.79 11.54
CA PRO A 402 5.53 -8.23 11.81
C PRO A 402 5.86 -7.01 10.93
N ASP A 403 5.10 -6.78 9.88
CA ASP A 403 5.34 -5.73 8.89
C ASP A 403 4.05 -5.00 8.50
N ASN A 404 4.22 -3.84 7.89
CA ASN A 404 3.13 -2.95 7.47
C ASN A 404 2.81 -3.08 5.97
N ASN A 405 3.17 -4.20 5.33
CA ASN A 405 3.04 -4.39 3.88
C ASN A 405 1.60 -4.21 3.38
N SER A 406 0.61 -4.65 4.15
CA SER A 406 -0.80 -4.48 3.78
C SER A 406 -1.18 -3.01 3.67
N THR A 407 -0.68 -2.18 4.59
CA THR A 407 -0.93 -0.72 4.58
C THR A 407 -0.14 -0.02 3.47
N GLU A 408 1.10 -0.43 3.23
CA GLU A 408 1.88 0.05 2.07
C GLU A 408 1.20 -0.30 0.73
N GLN A 409 0.52 -1.46 0.65
CA GLN A 409 -0.26 -1.84 -0.54
C GLN A 409 -1.52 -0.98 -0.71
N ALA A 410 -2.20 -0.66 0.38
CA ALA A 410 -3.39 0.18 0.37
C ALA A 410 -3.10 1.57 -0.22
N ILE A 411 -1.98 2.18 0.15
CA ILE A 411 -1.52 3.48 -0.39
C ILE A 411 -1.21 3.44 -1.90
N ARG A 412 -0.88 2.28 -2.46
CA ARG A 412 -0.53 2.17 -3.90
C ARG A 412 -1.66 2.59 -4.82
N GLN A 413 -2.92 2.41 -4.42
CA GLN A 413 -4.08 2.84 -5.19
C GLN A 413 -4.01 4.35 -5.49
N SER A 414 -3.75 5.16 -4.49
CA SER A 414 -3.64 6.60 -4.67
C SER A 414 -2.42 7.03 -5.49
N LYS A 415 -1.33 6.27 -5.44
CA LYS A 415 -0.20 6.49 -6.35
C LYS A 415 -0.57 6.25 -7.81
N VAL A 416 -1.42 5.26 -8.09
CA VAL A 416 -1.95 5.04 -9.45
C VAL A 416 -2.86 6.19 -9.84
N LYS A 417 -3.77 6.61 -8.96
CA LYS A 417 -4.65 7.79 -9.17
C LYS A 417 -3.84 9.04 -9.53
N MET A 418 -2.76 9.32 -8.77
CA MET A 418 -1.88 10.47 -9.04
C MET A 418 -1.18 10.39 -10.40
N LYS A 419 -0.78 9.19 -10.82
CA LYS A 419 -0.15 8.99 -12.14
C LYS A 419 -1.14 9.16 -13.30
N VAL A 420 -2.38 8.77 -13.11
CA VAL A 420 -3.41 8.81 -14.17
C VAL A 420 -4.05 10.19 -14.26
N SER A 421 -4.42 10.80 -13.12
CA SER A 421 -5.19 12.06 -13.06
C SER A 421 -4.35 13.31 -12.72
N GLY A 422 -3.06 13.15 -12.39
CA GLY A 422 -2.16 14.25 -11.99
C GLY A 422 -2.44 14.83 -10.61
N GLY A 423 -3.61 14.60 -10.02
CA GLY A 423 -4.02 15.12 -8.71
C GLY A 423 -5.50 15.46 -8.63
N PHE A 424 -5.89 16.01 -7.49
CA PHE A 424 -7.24 16.51 -7.23
C PHE A 424 -7.32 18.01 -7.59
N ARG A 425 -8.44 18.40 -8.23
CA ARG A 425 -8.68 19.81 -8.64
C ARG A 425 -9.28 20.65 -7.52
N SER A 426 -9.83 20.01 -6.45
CA SER A 426 -10.41 20.69 -5.30
C SER A 426 -10.19 19.90 -4.01
N GLU A 427 -10.28 20.58 -2.86
CA GLU A 427 -10.25 19.95 -1.54
C GLU A 427 -11.45 19.02 -1.33
N GLN A 428 -12.64 19.47 -1.77
CA GLN A 428 -13.85 18.65 -1.70
C GLN A 428 -13.71 17.36 -2.52
N GLY A 429 -13.14 17.43 -3.74
CA GLY A 429 -12.88 16.25 -4.55
C GLY A 429 -11.90 15.28 -3.89
N ALA A 430 -10.87 15.78 -3.21
CA ALA A 430 -9.95 14.96 -2.44
C ALA A 430 -10.64 14.28 -1.25
N ARG A 431 -11.47 15.02 -0.50
CA ARG A 431 -12.27 14.48 0.60
C ARG A 431 -13.25 13.41 0.14
N ASN A 432 -14.01 13.67 -0.91
CA ASN A 432 -14.98 12.72 -1.45
C ASN A 432 -14.29 11.43 -1.91
N TYR A 433 -13.12 11.55 -2.55
CA TYR A 433 -12.32 10.41 -2.92
C TYR A 433 -11.89 9.59 -1.70
N ALA A 434 -11.42 10.21 -0.63
CA ALA A 434 -11.01 9.52 0.59
C ALA A 434 -12.19 8.77 1.25
N ILE A 435 -13.37 9.39 1.30
CA ILE A 435 -14.60 8.78 1.81
C ILE A 435 -14.96 7.54 0.98
N LEU A 436 -15.09 7.71 -0.34
CA LEU A 436 -15.49 6.62 -1.23
C LEU A 436 -14.44 5.50 -1.28
N LEU A 437 -13.15 5.84 -1.26
CA LEU A 437 -12.07 4.85 -1.20
C LEU A 437 -12.15 4.02 0.09
N SER A 438 -12.42 4.66 1.23
CA SER A 438 -12.60 3.97 2.52
C SER A 438 -13.73 2.95 2.46
N ILE A 439 -14.87 3.34 1.90
CA ILE A 439 -16.03 2.46 1.74
C ILE A 439 -15.69 1.29 0.80
N ILE A 440 -15.13 1.58 -0.36
CA ILE A 440 -14.79 0.58 -1.39
C ILE A 440 -13.76 -0.43 -0.86
N GLU A 441 -12.68 0.04 -0.24
CA GLU A 441 -11.64 -0.84 0.28
C GLU A 441 -12.14 -1.67 1.48
N THR A 442 -13.06 -1.12 2.29
CA THR A 442 -13.74 -1.87 3.35
C THR A 442 -14.66 -2.94 2.78
N CYS A 443 -15.47 -2.62 1.77
CA CYS A 443 -16.29 -3.61 1.07
C CYS A 443 -15.45 -4.75 0.48
N LYS A 444 -14.29 -4.45 -0.12
CA LYS A 444 -13.36 -5.48 -0.61
C LYS A 444 -12.88 -6.41 0.50
N LYS A 445 -12.51 -5.87 1.65
CA LYS A 445 -12.08 -6.66 2.81
C LYS A 445 -13.20 -7.52 3.38
N GLN A 446 -14.42 -7.05 3.29
CA GLN A 446 -15.63 -7.73 3.76
C GLN A 446 -16.24 -8.66 2.69
N HIS A 447 -15.62 -8.77 1.50
CA HIS A 447 -16.11 -9.57 0.37
C HIS A 447 -17.52 -9.16 -0.12
N LEU A 448 -17.90 -7.91 0.07
CA LEU A 448 -19.18 -7.37 -0.39
C LEU A 448 -19.12 -6.96 -1.87
N ASN A 449 -20.29 -7.00 -2.54
CA ASN A 449 -20.41 -6.45 -3.89
C ASN A 449 -20.33 -4.93 -3.84
N ILE A 450 -19.26 -4.36 -4.39
CA ILE A 450 -18.98 -2.92 -4.31
C ILE A 450 -20.03 -2.09 -5.03
N LEU A 451 -20.45 -2.52 -6.23
CA LEU A 451 -21.46 -1.78 -7.00
C LEU A 451 -22.81 -1.75 -6.25
N GLN A 452 -23.21 -2.89 -5.70
CA GLN A 452 -24.45 -2.98 -4.91
C GLN A 452 -24.36 -2.10 -3.65
N ALA A 453 -23.24 -2.14 -2.94
CA ALA A 453 -23.01 -1.31 -1.74
C ALA A 453 -23.10 0.20 -2.07
N ILE A 454 -22.50 0.63 -3.18
CA ILE A 454 -22.60 2.03 -3.63
C ILE A 454 -24.05 2.38 -4.03
N GLN A 455 -24.78 1.50 -4.71
CA GLN A 455 -26.18 1.71 -5.06
C GLN A 455 -27.07 1.87 -3.82
N ASP A 456 -26.91 0.97 -2.86
CA ASP A 456 -27.68 0.98 -1.62
C ASP A 456 -27.39 2.27 -0.82
N MET A 457 -26.13 2.66 -0.71
CA MET A 457 -25.73 3.93 -0.11
C MET A 457 -26.35 5.14 -0.82
N LEU A 458 -26.35 5.15 -2.16
CA LEU A 458 -26.96 6.23 -2.96
C LEU A 458 -28.48 6.31 -2.78
N ARG A 459 -29.14 5.19 -2.50
CA ARG A 459 -30.58 5.11 -2.14
C ARG A 459 -30.86 5.53 -0.70
N GLY A 460 -29.82 5.75 0.11
CA GLY A 460 -29.95 6.09 1.53
C GLY A 460 -30.09 4.87 2.45
N VAL A 461 -29.78 3.68 1.95
CA VAL A 461 -29.70 2.47 2.78
C VAL A 461 -28.41 2.52 3.59
N ASP A 462 -28.51 2.28 4.87
CA ASP A 462 -27.33 2.17 5.76
C ASP A 462 -26.62 0.81 5.51
N ILE A 463 -25.51 0.88 4.79
CA ILE A 463 -24.68 -0.31 4.50
C ILE A 463 -23.74 -0.66 5.65
N SER A 464 -23.62 0.17 6.69
CA SER A 464 -22.73 -0.10 7.84
C SER A 464 -23.15 -1.37 8.60
N ALA A 465 -24.44 -1.69 8.58
CA ALA A 465 -24.98 -2.92 9.16
C ALA A 465 -24.49 -4.21 8.44
N GLN A 466 -23.99 -4.10 7.23
CA GLN A 466 -23.43 -5.23 6.47
C GLN A 466 -21.97 -5.53 6.86
N PHE A 467 -21.29 -4.61 7.57
CA PHE A 467 -19.92 -4.80 7.98
C PHE A 467 -19.83 -5.64 9.26
N THR A 468 -19.03 -6.68 9.20
CA THR A 468 -18.71 -7.48 10.40
C THR A 468 -17.58 -6.81 11.18
N THR A 469 -17.77 -6.57 12.46
CA THR A 469 -16.76 -6.00 13.39
C THR A 469 -15.67 -7.00 13.77
#